data_d6c4c14d7fa3b4ff3adf1735ea264363
#
_entry.id   d6c4c14d7fa3b4ff3adf1735ea264363
#
_cell.length_a   1.000
_cell.length_b   1.000
_cell.length_c   1.000
_cell.angle_alpha   90.00
_cell.angle_beta   90.00
_cell.angle_gamma   90.00
#
_symmetry.space_group_name_H-M   'P 1'
#
loop_
_entity.id
_entity.type
_entity.pdbx_description
1 polymer ?
#
loop_
_entity_poly.entity_id
_entity_poly.type
_entity_poly.pdbx_seq_one_letter_code
_entity_poly.pdbx_strand_id
1 'polypeptide(L)'
;MTHSLASLKSSGPTGLMFHHFHGNGHLKSEGSFSADEFGRSLDHASRVANLLSADVFLEKALNQNLDEADICCSFDDGLQCQFDVAASVLTSKKLNAFFFVNTGPHAGHPYILEIFRIFRNQFFENKDVFFTEFDSCLETTMPEIFLSAKKTFPEDYLTVYPFYTRGDRWFRYLRDEILTPDEYLEIMKLIIQDHGTSIGEINKKITMSPESITQLAAQGHVVGLHSHSHPTNITRLTATEKHSEYSVNSEYLTGYLNSAPKCMSHPNGVYDEEILRVLREMNILVGFRDNMDSVSDRSNLEIRRLDSAFLPRD
;
A
#
# COMPACT_ATOMS: atom_id res chain seq x y z
N MET A 1 -14.80 -5.83 -16.02
CA MET A 1 -14.66 -7.32 -15.87
C MET A 1 -14.37 -7.57 -14.41
N THR A 2 -15.08 -8.50 -13.77
CA THR A 2 -14.77 -8.89 -12.39
C THR A 2 -13.47 -9.67 -12.41
N HIS A 3 -12.39 -9.07 -11.89
CA HIS A 3 -11.12 -9.76 -11.71
C HIS A 3 -11.32 -10.89 -10.70
N SER A 4 -10.84 -12.08 -11.00
CA SER A 4 -10.94 -13.24 -10.13
C SER A 4 -9.65 -14.06 -10.23
N LEU A 5 -9.43 -14.90 -9.24
CA LEU A 5 -8.30 -15.84 -9.24
C LEU A 5 -8.23 -16.70 -10.53
N ALA A 6 -9.40 -17.06 -11.10
CA ALA A 6 -9.45 -17.84 -12.34
C ALA A 6 -8.89 -17.08 -13.55
N SER A 7 -8.90 -15.75 -13.55
CA SER A 7 -8.36 -14.94 -14.66
C SER A 7 -6.84 -14.97 -14.74
N LEU A 8 -6.13 -15.39 -13.69
CA LEU A 8 -4.66 -15.41 -13.64
C LEU A 8 -4.02 -16.34 -14.70
N LYS A 9 -4.74 -17.37 -15.15
CA LYS A 9 -4.21 -18.33 -16.16
C LYS A 9 -3.91 -17.71 -17.53
N SER A 10 -4.59 -16.64 -17.88
CA SER A 10 -4.56 -16.06 -19.23
C SER A 10 -4.41 -14.54 -19.23
N SER A 11 -4.11 -13.96 -18.08
CA SER A 11 -3.99 -12.49 -17.97
C SER A 11 -2.60 -11.97 -18.32
N GLY A 12 -1.60 -12.85 -18.45
CA GLY A 12 -0.19 -12.54 -18.50
C GLY A 12 0.43 -12.44 -17.09
N PRO A 13 1.76 -12.28 -17.01
CA PRO A 13 2.48 -12.25 -15.73
C PRO A 13 1.85 -11.28 -14.74
N THR A 14 1.63 -11.73 -13.50
CA THR A 14 0.83 -10.98 -12.54
C THR A 14 1.42 -11.06 -11.13
N GLY A 15 1.53 -9.93 -10.43
CA GLY A 15 1.79 -9.90 -8.99
C GLY A 15 0.50 -10.07 -8.18
N LEU A 16 0.55 -10.80 -7.08
CA LEU A 16 -0.49 -10.78 -6.05
C LEU A 16 -0.12 -9.68 -5.05
N MET A 17 -0.99 -8.70 -4.83
CA MET A 17 -0.70 -7.52 -4.03
C MET A 17 -1.34 -7.59 -2.65
N PHE A 18 -0.52 -7.52 -1.61
CA PHE A 18 -0.94 -7.53 -0.21
C PHE A 18 -0.44 -6.29 0.52
N HIS A 19 -1.21 -5.84 1.54
CA HIS A 19 -0.83 -4.72 2.40
C HIS A 19 -0.88 -5.12 3.87
N HIS A 20 -2.04 -5.50 4.38
CA HIS A 20 -2.34 -5.55 5.81
C HIS A 20 -2.49 -6.97 6.34
N PHE A 21 -1.90 -7.19 7.52
CA PHE A 21 -1.96 -8.46 8.24
C PHE A 21 -2.39 -8.25 9.69
N HIS A 22 -2.98 -9.27 10.31
CA HIS A 22 -3.34 -9.29 11.72
C HIS A 22 -2.90 -10.59 12.40
N GLY A 23 -2.79 -10.55 13.73
CA GLY A 23 -2.11 -11.56 14.54
C GLY A 23 -0.73 -11.06 14.97
N ASN A 24 -0.05 -11.79 15.85
CA ASN A 24 1.24 -11.43 16.42
C ASN A 24 1.30 -9.98 16.97
N GLY A 25 0.22 -9.55 17.64
CA GLY A 25 0.12 -8.19 18.19
C GLY A 25 -0.49 -7.15 17.27
N HIS A 26 -0.70 -7.47 15.99
CA HIS A 26 -1.38 -6.58 15.04
C HIS A 26 -2.90 -6.83 15.05
N LEU A 27 -3.68 -5.77 15.19
CA LEU A 27 -5.14 -5.84 15.26
C LEU A 27 -5.75 -6.16 13.90
N LYS A 28 -6.84 -6.91 13.92
CA LYS A 28 -7.63 -7.17 12.73
C LYS A 28 -8.27 -5.87 12.22
N SER A 29 -8.10 -5.59 10.94
CA SER A 29 -8.70 -4.46 10.25
C SER A 29 -9.33 -4.91 8.94
N GLU A 30 -10.16 -4.05 8.36
CA GLU A 30 -10.77 -4.31 7.06
C GLU A 30 -9.71 -4.64 6.00
N GLY A 31 -9.89 -5.73 5.29
CA GLY A 31 -8.94 -6.19 4.27
C GLY A 31 -7.72 -6.96 4.80
N SER A 32 -7.41 -6.93 6.11
CA SER A 32 -6.24 -7.63 6.66
C SER A 32 -6.37 -9.16 6.61
N PHE A 33 -5.24 -9.84 6.50
CA PHE A 33 -5.12 -11.31 6.49
C PHE A 33 -4.51 -11.81 7.80
N SER A 34 -5.03 -12.91 8.32
CA SER A 34 -4.27 -13.73 9.27
C SER A 34 -3.21 -14.57 8.55
N ALA A 35 -2.27 -15.14 9.29
CA ALA A 35 -1.29 -16.09 8.75
C ALA A 35 -1.95 -17.25 7.98
N ASP A 36 -3.01 -17.82 8.57
CA ASP A 36 -3.75 -18.96 7.98
C ASP A 36 -4.50 -18.56 6.70
N GLU A 37 -5.21 -17.43 6.72
CA GLU A 37 -5.90 -16.91 5.53
C GLU A 37 -4.91 -16.63 4.39
N PHE A 38 -3.77 -16.03 4.69
CA PHE A 38 -2.72 -15.79 3.72
C PHE A 38 -2.15 -17.10 3.16
N GLY A 39 -1.85 -18.05 4.03
CA GLY A 39 -1.38 -19.39 3.62
C GLY A 39 -2.34 -20.08 2.67
N ARG A 40 -3.65 -20.08 2.98
CA ARG A 40 -4.69 -20.65 2.10
C ARG A 40 -4.80 -19.90 0.78
N SER A 41 -4.78 -18.56 0.80
CA SER A 41 -4.82 -17.76 -0.43
C SER A 41 -3.68 -18.08 -1.39
N LEU A 42 -2.46 -18.29 -0.88
CA LEU A 42 -1.32 -18.72 -1.67
C LEU A 42 -1.51 -20.15 -2.22
N ASP A 43 -2.09 -21.08 -1.41
CA ASP A 43 -2.40 -22.43 -1.90
C ASP A 43 -3.45 -22.42 -3.00
N HIS A 44 -4.47 -21.57 -2.89
CA HIS A 44 -5.44 -21.37 -3.95
C HIS A 44 -4.79 -20.80 -5.22
N ALA A 45 -3.94 -19.80 -5.10
CA ALA A 45 -3.23 -19.20 -6.22
C ALA A 45 -2.32 -20.21 -6.94
N SER A 46 -1.58 -21.01 -6.18
CA SER A 46 -0.67 -22.04 -6.74
C SER A 46 -1.37 -23.20 -7.47
N ARG A 47 -2.67 -23.42 -7.20
CA ARG A 47 -3.48 -24.43 -7.94
C ARG A 47 -3.94 -23.94 -9.30
N VAL A 48 -3.99 -22.63 -9.52
CA VAL A 48 -4.53 -22.04 -10.76
C VAL A 48 -3.47 -21.41 -11.64
N ALA A 49 -2.30 -21.06 -11.08
CA ALA A 49 -1.22 -20.39 -11.78
C ALA A 49 0.15 -20.83 -11.23
N ASN A 50 1.23 -20.47 -11.92
CA ASN A 50 2.60 -20.79 -11.52
C ASN A 50 3.09 -19.79 -10.48
N LEU A 51 2.90 -20.05 -9.21
CA LEU A 51 3.39 -19.18 -8.13
C LEU A 51 4.91 -19.31 -7.99
N LEU A 52 5.62 -18.31 -8.47
CA LEU A 52 7.08 -18.24 -8.46
C LEU A 52 7.61 -17.47 -7.25
N SER A 53 8.78 -17.85 -6.76
CA SER A 53 9.57 -17.01 -5.86
C SER A 53 9.99 -15.72 -6.56
N ALA A 54 10.12 -14.63 -5.80
CA ALA A 54 10.38 -13.29 -6.34
C ALA A 54 11.71 -13.21 -7.13
N ASP A 55 12.74 -13.91 -6.70
CA ASP A 55 14.02 -14.01 -7.39
C ASP A 55 13.88 -14.68 -8.75
N VAL A 56 13.14 -15.80 -8.81
CA VAL A 56 12.86 -16.53 -10.07
C VAL A 56 11.99 -15.68 -11.01
N PHE A 57 10.95 -15.01 -10.46
CA PHE A 57 10.10 -14.13 -11.25
C PHE A 57 10.91 -12.95 -11.82
N LEU A 58 11.78 -12.33 -11.01
CA LEU A 58 12.67 -11.25 -11.44
C LEU A 58 13.62 -11.73 -12.56
N GLU A 59 14.27 -12.87 -12.39
CA GLU A 59 15.17 -13.44 -13.40
C GLU A 59 14.42 -13.71 -14.73
N LYS A 60 13.24 -14.33 -14.68
CA LYS A 60 12.41 -14.56 -15.86
C LYS A 60 11.97 -13.26 -16.53
N ALA A 61 11.61 -12.23 -15.74
CA ALA A 61 11.25 -10.90 -16.27
C ALA A 61 12.42 -10.27 -17.03
N LEU A 62 13.62 -10.33 -16.47
CA LEU A 62 14.84 -9.78 -17.09
C LEU A 62 15.19 -10.51 -18.41
N ASN A 63 14.98 -11.80 -18.45
CA ASN A 63 15.23 -12.64 -19.64
C ASN A 63 14.05 -12.64 -20.62
N GLN A 64 12.98 -11.91 -20.38
CA GLN A 64 11.75 -11.87 -21.19
C GLN A 64 11.11 -13.27 -21.35
N ASN A 65 11.21 -14.10 -20.32
CA ASN A 65 10.77 -15.50 -20.31
C ASN A 65 9.60 -15.76 -19.33
N LEU A 66 8.89 -14.71 -18.92
CA LEU A 66 7.67 -14.88 -18.12
C LEU A 66 6.55 -15.47 -18.95
N ASP A 67 5.94 -16.53 -18.43
CA ASP A 67 4.77 -17.17 -19.02
C ASP A 67 3.48 -16.43 -18.60
N GLU A 68 2.40 -16.59 -19.37
CA GLU A 68 1.10 -15.96 -19.09
C GLU A 68 0.52 -16.34 -17.71
N ALA A 69 0.84 -17.53 -17.23
CA ALA A 69 0.38 -18.06 -15.95
C ALA A 69 1.37 -17.81 -14.79
N ASP A 70 2.50 -17.14 -15.02
CA ASP A 70 3.46 -16.86 -13.96
C ASP A 70 2.94 -15.77 -13.03
N ILE A 71 2.92 -16.06 -11.73
CA ILE A 71 2.52 -15.13 -10.69
C ILE A 71 3.58 -15.06 -9.59
N CYS A 72 3.63 -13.94 -8.89
CA CYS A 72 4.47 -13.75 -7.72
C CYS A 72 3.71 -13.06 -6.58
N CYS A 73 4.24 -13.13 -5.36
CA CYS A 73 3.69 -12.46 -4.20
C CYS A 73 4.41 -11.12 -3.97
N SER A 74 3.65 -10.05 -3.69
CA SER A 74 4.19 -8.72 -3.42
C SER A 74 3.47 -8.02 -2.27
N PHE A 75 4.22 -7.17 -1.55
CA PHE A 75 3.75 -6.38 -0.42
C PHE A 75 4.15 -4.93 -0.63
N ASP A 76 3.23 -4.01 -0.37
CA ASP A 76 3.48 -2.57 -0.48
C ASP A 76 3.53 -1.90 0.90
N ASP A 77 4.03 -0.68 0.96
CA ASP A 77 4.08 0.25 2.10
C ASP A 77 5.14 -0.04 3.18
N GLY A 78 5.79 -1.20 3.19
CA GLY A 78 6.79 -1.52 4.21
C GLY A 78 6.19 -1.57 5.62
N LEU A 79 5.04 -2.24 5.79
CA LEU A 79 4.35 -2.33 7.08
C LEU A 79 4.94 -3.43 7.96
N GLN A 80 5.13 -3.16 9.25
CA GLN A 80 5.70 -4.11 10.21
C GLN A 80 4.90 -5.42 10.29
N CYS A 81 3.57 -5.37 10.13
CA CYS A 81 2.71 -6.57 10.13
C CYS A 81 3.06 -7.56 9.00
N GLN A 82 3.65 -7.10 7.91
CA GLN A 82 4.10 -7.97 6.81
C GLN A 82 5.29 -8.82 7.25
N PHE A 83 6.24 -8.21 7.96
CA PHE A 83 7.37 -8.93 8.55
C PHE A 83 6.92 -9.88 9.65
N ASP A 84 6.10 -9.41 10.61
CA ASP A 84 5.76 -10.18 11.80
C ASP A 84 4.78 -11.34 11.52
N VAL A 85 3.96 -11.24 10.47
CA VAL A 85 2.92 -12.24 10.17
C VAL A 85 3.20 -12.97 8.85
N ALA A 86 3.37 -12.24 7.73
CA ALA A 86 3.46 -12.86 6.41
C ALA A 86 4.81 -13.56 6.17
N ALA A 87 5.93 -13.01 6.64
CA ALA A 87 7.25 -13.58 6.38
C ALA A 87 7.40 -15.02 6.93
N SER A 88 6.79 -15.32 8.08
CA SER A 88 6.80 -16.69 8.63
C SER A 88 6.06 -17.69 7.75
N VAL A 89 4.94 -17.28 7.15
CA VAL A 89 4.17 -18.11 6.21
C VAL A 89 4.98 -18.35 4.94
N LEU A 90 5.59 -17.30 4.39
CA LEU A 90 6.45 -17.41 3.20
C LEU A 90 7.62 -18.38 3.45
N THR A 91 8.29 -18.27 4.60
CA THR A 91 9.36 -19.19 5.01
C THR A 91 8.86 -20.64 5.06
N SER A 92 7.69 -20.89 5.66
CA SER A 92 7.11 -22.23 5.76
C SER A 92 6.79 -22.84 4.39
N LYS A 93 6.43 -21.98 3.43
CA LYS A 93 6.13 -22.39 2.03
C LYS A 93 7.38 -22.38 1.14
N LYS A 94 8.55 -22.01 1.65
CA LYS A 94 9.80 -21.85 0.89
C LYS A 94 9.61 -20.92 -0.33
N LEU A 95 8.88 -19.84 -0.13
CA LEU A 95 8.52 -18.86 -1.15
C LEU A 95 9.13 -17.52 -0.80
N ASN A 96 9.92 -16.92 -1.69
CA ASN A 96 10.36 -15.56 -1.58
C ASN A 96 9.35 -14.62 -2.25
N ALA A 97 9.21 -13.40 -1.72
CA ALA A 97 8.26 -12.40 -2.21
C ALA A 97 8.96 -11.04 -2.43
N PHE A 98 8.28 -10.14 -3.13
CA PHE A 98 8.68 -8.74 -3.25
C PHE A 98 8.13 -7.95 -2.07
N PHE A 99 8.97 -7.06 -1.50
CA PHE A 99 8.57 -6.09 -0.48
C PHE A 99 8.93 -4.68 -0.96
N PHE A 100 7.94 -3.87 -1.26
CA PHE A 100 8.11 -2.51 -1.73
C PHE A 100 7.94 -1.54 -0.56
N VAL A 101 9.00 -0.79 -0.27
CA VAL A 101 9.12 -0.03 0.98
C VAL A 101 9.21 1.46 0.67
N ASN A 102 8.27 2.25 1.21
CA ASN A 102 8.41 3.68 1.28
C ASN A 102 9.34 4.06 2.45
N THR A 103 10.15 5.10 2.31
CA THR A 103 11.18 5.47 3.30
C THR A 103 10.95 6.79 4.01
N GLY A 104 9.87 7.52 3.69
CA GLY A 104 9.49 8.73 4.40
C GLY A 104 9.36 8.54 5.92
N PRO A 105 8.73 7.44 6.41
CA PRO A 105 8.65 7.15 7.83
C PRO A 105 10.01 7.08 8.53
N HIS A 106 11.05 6.62 7.87
CA HIS A 106 12.42 6.53 8.39
C HIS A 106 13.13 7.91 8.44
N ALA A 107 12.68 8.84 7.60
CA ALA A 107 13.17 10.23 7.56
C ALA A 107 12.38 11.18 8.45
N GLY A 108 11.42 10.69 9.25
CA GLY A 108 10.56 11.51 10.08
C GLY A 108 9.33 12.08 9.34
N HIS A 109 9.06 11.59 8.13
CA HIS A 109 7.87 11.91 7.33
C HIS A 109 6.91 10.70 7.32
N PRO A 110 6.08 10.54 8.36
CA PRO A 110 5.25 9.37 8.53
C PRO A 110 4.18 9.25 7.43
N TYR A 111 3.83 8.02 7.05
CA TYR A 111 2.76 7.76 6.09
C TYR A 111 1.38 8.02 6.76
N ILE A 112 0.92 9.25 6.68
CA ILE A 112 -0.21 9.79 7.43
C ILE A 112 -1.50 9.02 7.21
N LEU A 113 -1.81 8.64 5.98
CA LEU A 113 -3.05 7.93 5.67
C LEU A 113 -3.11 6.55 6.36
N GLU A 114 -1.98 5.85 6.40
CA GLU A 114 -1.88 4.57 7.09
C GLU A 114 -1.96 4.74 8.62
N ILE A 115 -1.32 5.75 9.17
CA ILE A 115 -1.40 6.08 10.60
C ILE A 115 -2.85 6.35 10.99
N PHE A 116 -3.58 7.15 10.21
CA PHE A 116 -4.97 7.46 10.50
C PHE A 116 -5.89 6.25 10.34
N ARG A 117 -5.60 5.38 9.38
CA ARG A 117 -6.31 4.11 9.22
C ARG A 117 -6.13 3.22 10.45
N ILE A 118 -4.90 3.03 10.89
CA ILE A 118 -4.57 2.21 12.07
C ILE A 118 -5.16 2.85 13.32
N PHE A 119 -5.02 4.16 13.53
CA PHE A 119 -5.59 4.86 14.67
C PHE A 119 -7.10 4.62 14.79
N ARG A 120 -7.86 4.80 13.71
CA ARG A 120 -9.30 4.55 13.71
C ARG A 120 -9.64 3.11 14.10
N ASN A 121 -8.87 2.13 13.61
CA ASN A 121 -9.12 0.72 13.90
C ASN A 121 -8.73 0.33 15.33
N GLN A 122 -7.78 1.01 15.96
CA GLN A 122 -7.27 0.68 17.30
C GLN A 122 -8.04 1.38 18.43
N PHE A 123 -8.49 2.60 18.21
CA PHE A 123 -9.03 3.46 19.27
C PHE A 123 -10.55 3.59 19.22
N PHE A 124 -11.20 3.10 18.19
CA PHE A 124 -12.66 3.19 18.03
C PHE A 124 -13.28 1.81 17.87
N GLU A 125 -14.38 1.58 18.58
CA GLU A 125 -15.14 0.33 18.50
C GLU A 125 -15.71 0.09 17.09
N ASN A 126 -16.13 1.17 16.46
CA ASN A 126 -16.63 1.16 15.09
C ASN A 126 -16.43 2.53 14.40
N LYS A 127 -16.66 2.57 13.10
CA LYS A 127 -16.48 3.79 12.29
C LYS A 127 -17.41 4.93 12.68
N ASP A 128 -18.63 4.64 13.14
CA ASP A 128 -19.62 5.67 13.45
C ASP A 128 -19.22 6.47 14.70
N VAL A 129 -18.60 5.83 15.68
CA VAL A 129 -18.03 6.50 16.85
C VAL A 129 -16.92 7.46 16.42
N PHE A 130 -16.02 7.02 15.55
CA PHE A 130 -14.97 7.88 14.98
C PHE A 130 -15.57 9.06 14.20
N PHE A 131 -16.57 8.82 13.35
CA PHE A 131 -17.20 9.89 12.57
C PHE A 131 -17.86 10.94 13.46
N THR A 132 -18.50 10.52 14.55
CA THR A 132 -19.12 11.41 15.52
C THR A 132 -18.07 12.29 16.21
N GLU A 133 -16.94 11.70 16.61
CA GLU A 133 -15.85 12.44 17.26
C GLU A 133 -15.15 13.38 16.26
N PHE A 134 -14.93 12.93 15.01
CA PHE A 134 -14.38 13.75 13.95
C PHE A 134 -15.27 14.98 13.67
N ASP A 135 -16.58 14.78 13.54
CA ASP A 135 -17.55 15.87 13.35
C ASP A 135 -17.54 16.85 14.50
N SER A 136 -17.51 16.36 15.75
CA SER A 136 -17.45 17.20 16.96
C SER A 136 -16.16 18.03 17.04
N CYS A 137 -15.03 17.42 16.74
CA CYS A 137 -13.74 18.10 16.69
C CYS A 137 -13.73 19.18 15.59
N LEU A 138 -14.19 18.84 14.39
CA LEU A 138 -14.27 19.78 13.26
C LEU A 138 -15.24 20.92 13.53
N GLU A 139 -16.43 20.67 14.10
CA GLU A 139 -17.41 21.68 14.46
C GLU A 139 -16.85 22.65 15.51
N THR A 140 -16.06 22.16 16.45
CA THR A 140 -15.45 22.98 17.51
C THR A 140 -14.27 23.79 16.98
N THR A 141 -13.45 23.21 16.12
CA THR A 141 -12.18 23.83 15.66
C THR A 141 -12.40 24.73 14.44
N MET A 142 -13.28 24.32 13.52
CA MET A 142 -13.54 24.99 12.24
C MET A 142 -15.07 25.10 11.95
N PRO A 143 -15.84 25.80 12.79
CA PRO A 143 -17.32 25.81 12.73
C PRO A 143 -17.87 26.30 11.39
N GLU A 144 -17.24 27.27 10.76
CA GLU A 144 -17.69 27.84 9.48
C GLU A 144 -17.56 26.81 8.34
N ILE A 145 -16.43 26.09 8.32
CA ILE A 145 -16.19 25.01 7.33
C ILE A 145 -17.21 23.90 7.52
N PHE A 146 -17.43 23.43 8.76
CA PHE A 146 -18.38 22.38 9.08
C PHE A 146 -19.82 22.75 8.70
N LEU A 147 -20.26 23.97 9.05
CA LEU A 147 -21.61 24.45 8.71
C LEU A 147 -21.80 24.63 7.19
N SER A 148 -20.76 25.08 6.48
CA SER A 148 -20.78 25.19 5.03
C SER A 148 -20.87 23.80 4.38
N ALA A 149 -20.05 22.86 4.83
CA ALA A 149 -20.05 21.49 4.30
C ALA A 149 -21.39 20.79 4.48
N LYS A 150 -22.06 20.98 5.65
CA LYS A 150 -23.42 20.42 5.86
C LYS A 150 -24.46 20.93 4.87
N LYS A 151 -24.30 22.17 4.38
CA LYS A 151 -25.22 22.76 3.40
C LYS A 151 -24.95 22.32 1.96
N THR A 152 -23.69 21.97 1.68
CA THR A 152 -23.21 21.65 0.31
C THR A 152 -23.05 20.16 0.06
N PHE A 153 -23.21 19.30 1.07
CA PHE A 153 -23.04 17.85 0.91
C PHE A 153 -24.01 17.26 -0.11
N PRO A 154 -23.51 16.71 -1.23
CA PRO A 154 -24.37 16.09 -2.23
C PRO A 154 -24.86 14.73 -1.71
N GLU A 155 -26.18 14.53 -1.63
CA GLU A 155 -26.75 13.28 -1.13
C GLU A 155 -26.39 12.05 -2.00
N ASP A 156 -26.02 12.26 -3.25
CA ASP A 156 -25.58 11.23 -4.19
C ASP A 156 -24.06 11.01 -4.22
N TYR A 157 -23.28 11.77 -3.41
CA TYR A 157 -21.82 11.63 -3.35
C TYR A 157 -21.41 10.19 -3.04
N LEU A 158 -20.60 9.57 -3.92
CA LEU A 158 -20.11 8.19 -3.82
C LEU A 158 -21.19 7.09 -3.65
N THR A 159 -22.47 7.34 -4.02
CA THR A 159 -23.54 6.32 -3.96
C THR A 159 -23.31 5.16 -4.94
N VAL A 160 -22.48 5.34 -5.94
CA VAL A 160 -22.03 4.27 -6.86
C VAL A 160 -21.33 3.11 -6.13
N TYR A 161 -20.83 3.36 -4.91
CA TYR A 161 -20.20 2.36 -4.08
C TYR A 161 -21.16 1.88 -2.98
N PRO A 162 -21.87 0.75 -3.18
CA PRO A 162 -22.97 0.32 -2.31
C PRO A 162 -22.51 -0.08 -0.88
N PHE A 163 -21.23 -0.29 -0.68
CA PHE A 163 -20.65 -0.62 0.63
C PHE A 163 -20.35 0.61 1.50
N TYR A 164 -20.45 1.85 0.97
CA TYR A 164 -20.30 3.04 1.78
C TYR A 164 -21.65 3.44 2.43
N THR A 165 -21.63 3.52 3.77
CA THR A 165 -22.72 4.13 4.53
C THR A 165 -22.81 5.63 4.25
N ARG A 166 -23.90 6.28 4.70
CA ARG A 166 -23.99 7.75 4.63
C ARG A 166 -22.88 8.42 5.45
N GLY A 167 -22.49 7.83 6.60
CA GLY A 167 -21.37 8.31 7.44
C GLY A 167 -20.02 8.19 6.70
N ASP A 168 -19.75 7.05 6.04
CA ASP A 168 -18.54 6.90 5.22
C ASP A 168 -18.47 7.97 4.12
N ARG A 169 -19.58 8.22 3.41
CA ARG A 169 -19.66 9.21 2.33
C ARG A 169 -19.46 10.64 2.84
N TRP A 170 -20.09 10.97 3.97
CA TRP A 170 -19.95 12.27 4.62
C TRP A 170 -18.50 12.53 5.07
N PHE A 171 -17.89 11.58 5.79
CA PHE A 171 -16.48 11.68 6.19
C PHE A 171 -15.53 11.83 5.00
N ARG A 172 -15.75 11.04 3.92
CA ARG A 172 -14.94 11.15 2.71
C ARG A 172 -15.14 12.50 2.02
N TYR A 173 -16.36 13.01 1.97
CA TYR A 173 -16.64 14.34 1.44
C TYR A 173 -15.89 15.43 2.21
N LEU A 174 -15.91 15.38 3.53
CA LEU A 174 -15.13 16.32 4.35
C LEU A 174 -13.64 16.23 4.05
N ARG A 175 -13.09 15.02 4.01
CA ARG A 175 -11.65 14.78 3.81
C ARG A 175 -11.18 15.12 2.40
N ASP A 176 -11.96 14.75 1.38
CA ASP A 176 -11.49 14.74 -0.01
C ASP A 176 -11.89 16.01 -0.79
N GLU A 177 -13.00 16.68 -0.39
CA GLU A 177 -13.56 17.80 -1.14
C GLU A 177 -13.55 19.13 -0.36
N ILE A 178 -13.62 19.06 0.96
CA ILE A 178 -13.81 20.25 1.80
C ILE A 178 -12.52 20.70 2.47
N LEU A 179 -11.86 19.79 3.18
CA LEU A 179 -10.67 20.11 3.97
C LEU A 179 -9.41 20.10 3.10
N THR A 180 -8.55 21.06 3.31
CA THR A 180 -7.17 20.95 2.81
C THR A 180 -6.43 19.83 3.55
N PRO A 181 -5.34 19.30 3.00
CA PRO A 181 -4.51 18.30 3.67
C PRO A 181 -4.04 18.74 5.06
N ASP A 182 -3.70 20.03 5.24
CA ASP A 182 -3.23 20.57 6.50
C ASP A 182 -4.36 20.67 7.54
N GLU A 183 -5.57 21.10 7.13
CA GLU A 183 -6.75 21.14 8.01
C GLU A 183 -7.16 19.74 8.45
N TYR A 184 -7.17 18.77 7.53
CA TYR A 184 -7.44 17.37 7.86
C TYR A 184 -6.40 16.81 8.84
N LEU A 185 -5.12 17.09 8.60
CA LEU A 185 -4.02 16.70 9.49
C LEU A 185 -4.17 17.33 10.88
N GLU A 186 -4.60 18.61 10.98
CA GLU A 186 -4.83 19.31 12.24
C GLU A 186 -5.92 18.62 13.06
N ILE A 187 -7.11 18.37 12.47
CA ILE A 187 -8.22 17.68 13.15
C ILE A 187 -7.77 16.30 13.63
N MET A 188 -7.12 15.52 12.78
CA MET A 188 -6.67 14.17 13.16
C MET A 188 -5.61 14.20 14.27
N LYS A 189 -4.72 15.21 14.30
CA LYS A 189 -3.75 15.39 15.39
C LYS A 189 -4.43 15.65 16.72
N LEU A 190 -5.45 16.52 16.73
CA LEU A 190 -6.21 16.82 17.95
C LEU A 190 -6.87 15.56 18.49
N ILE A 191 -7.58 14.81 17.65
CA ILE A 191 -8.25 13.56 18.06
C ILE A 191 -7.22 12.54 18.58
N ILE A 192 -6.09 12.35 17.88
CA ILE A 192 -5.03 11.44 18.31
C ILE A 192 -4.46 11.82 19.68
N GLN A 193 -4.28 13.12 19.93
CA GLN A 193 -3.79 13.63 21.22
C GLN A 193 -4.81 13.42 22.35
N ASP A 194 -6.09 13.63 22.09
CA ASP A 194 -7.18 13.40 23.05
C ASP A 194 -7.27 11.93 23.48
N HIS A 195 -6.87 11.01 22.60
CA HIS A 195 -6.72 9.59 22.91
C HIS A 195 -5.37 9.21 23.57
N GLY A 196 -4.57 10.19 23.99
CA GLY A 196 -3.34 9.98 24.77
C GLY A 196 -2.20 9.34 24.00
N THR A 197 -2.16 9.48 22.68
CA THR A 197 -1.08 8.98 21.80
C THR A 197 -0.59 10.06 20.83
N SER A 198 0.35 9.71 19.96
CA SER A 198 0.88 10.61 18.96
C SER A 198 1.11 9.91 17.61
N ILE A 199 1.16 10.69 16.53
CA ILE A 199 1.52 10.21 15.19
C ILE A 199 2.84 9.44 15.23
N GLY A 200 3.84 9.96 15.97
CA GLY A 200 5.16 9.32 16.08
C GLY A 200 5.12 7.97 16.80
N GLU A 201 4.30 7.82 17.84
CA GLU A 201 4.13 6.55 18.55
C GLU A 201 3.42 5.50 17.70
N ILE A 202 2.40 5.90 16.96
CA ILE A 202 1.70 5.00 16.03
C ILE A 202 2.65 4.59 14.89
N ASN A 203 3.38 5.55 14.30
CA ASN A 203 4.31 5.28 13.21
C ASN A 203 5.36 4.22 13.57
N LYS A 204 5.93 4.30 14.78
CA LYS A 204 6.93 3.31 15.27
C LYS A 204 6.40 1.88 15.32
N LYS A 205 5.09 1.69 15.48
CA LYS A 205 4.46 0.37 15.58
C LYS A 205 4.06 -0.21 14.23
N ILE A 206 3.86 0.63 13.24
CA ILE A 206 3.35 0.20 11.94
C ILE A 206 4.40 0.14 10.84
N THR A 207 5.47 0.94 10.95
CA THR A 207 6.54 0.97 9.96
C THR A 207 7.55 -0.12 10.21
N MET A 208 7.90 -0.86 9.18
CA MET A 208 8.94 -1.89 9.22
C MET A 208 10.30 -1.23 9.56
N SER A 209 11.01 -1.79 10.53
CA SER A 209 12.33 -1.24 10.92
C SER A 209 13.39 -1.54 9.87
N PRO A 210 14.50 -0.78 9.82
CA PRO A 210 15.65 -1.10 8.96
C PRO A 210 16.18 -2.52 9.18
N GLU A 211 16.17 -3.00 10.44
CA GLU A 211 16.56 -4.35 10.80
C GLU A 211 15.63 -5.40 10.20
N SER A 212 14.31 -5.17 10.26
CA SER A 212 13.31 -6.05 9.64
C SER A 212 13.51 -6.12 8.12
N ILE A 213 13.75 -4.98 7.47
CA ILE A 213 14.02 -4.90 6.02
C ILE A 213 15.29 -5.70 5.67
N THR A 214 16.36 -5.52 6.45
CA THR A 214 17.63 -6.25 6.26
C THR A 214 17.43 -7.77 6.46
N GLN A 215 16.61 -8.17 7.44
CA GLN A 215 16.31 -9.58 7.67
C GLN A 215 15.49 -10.20 6.53
N LEU A 216 14.51 -9.48 5.95
CA LEU A 216 13.79 -9.95 4.76
C LEU A 216 14.73 -10.22 3.60
N ALA A 217 15.66 -9.30 3.33
CA ALA A 217 16.66 -9.49 2.27
C ALA A 217 17.59 -10.68 2.57
N ALA A 218 18.03 -10.86 3.82
CA ALA A 218 18.87 -11.99 4.23
C ALA A 218 18.12 -13.34 4.12
N GLN A 219 16.81 -13.35 4.21
CA GLN A 219 15.95 -14.51 3.97
C GLN A 219 15.70 -14.80 2.48
N GLY A 220 16.23 -13.96 1.58
CA GLY A 220 16.10 -14.12 0.13
C GLY A 220 14.90 -13.39 -0.48
N HIS A 221 14.14 -12.62 0.30
CA HIS A 221 13.09 -11.77 -0.27
C HIS A 221 13.70 -10.62 -1.07
N VAL A 222 12.98 -10.16 -2.07
CA VAL A 222 13.40 -9.04 -2.93
C VAL A 222 12.79 -7.74 -2.39
N VAL A 223 13.63 -6.84 -1.90
CA VAL A 223 13.20 -5.52 -1.43
C VAL A 223 13.33 -4.50 -2.56
N GLY A 224 12.28 -3.71 -2.78
CA GLY A 224 12.19 -2.73 -3.87
C GLY A 224 11.65 -1.37 -3.43
N LEU A 225 11.67 -0.42 -4.37
CA LEU A 225 11.23 0.95 -4.15
C LEU A 225 9.70 1.05 -4.09
N HIS A 226 9.21 1.99 -3.24
CA HIS A 226 7.81 2.40 -3.22
C HIS A 226 7.67 3.92 -3.02
N SER A 227 8.55 4.69 -3.66
CA SER A 227 8.80 6.11 -3.46
C SER A 227 9.24 6.48 -2.02
N HIS A 228 9.62 7.73 -1.80
CA HIS A 228 10.03 8.19 -0.49
C HIS A 228 8.82 8.54 0.39
N SER A 229 8.02 9.51 -0.03
CA SER A 229 6.93 10.07 0.77
C SER A 229 5.56 9.42 0.52
N HIS A 230 5.45 8.54 -0.48
CA HIS A 230 4.20 7.90 -0.92
C HIS A 230 3.10 8.93 -1.24
N PRO A 231 3.34 9.85 -2.20
CA PRO A 231 2.35 10.85 -2.56
C PRO A 231 1.10 10.21 -3.17
N THR A 232 -0.07 10.75 -2.84
CA THR A 232 -1.36 10.23 -3.37
C THR A 232 -1.46 10.32 -4.89
N ASN A 233 -0.80 11.31 -5.49
CA ASN A 233 -0.68 11.44 -6.95
C ASN A 233 0.69 12.00 -7.33
N ILE A 234 1.63 11.11 -7.58
CA ILE A 234 3.02 11.44 -7.93
C ILE A 234 3.16 12.16 -9.28
N THR A 235 2.16 12.04 -10.19
CA THR A 235 2.23 12.73 -11.50
C THR A 235 2.05 14.24 -11.41
N ARG A 236 1.52 14.74 -10.28
CA ARG A 236 1.38 16.18 -10.02
C ARG A 236 2.67 16.85 -9.57
N LEU A 237 3.68 16.07 -9.21
CA LEU A 237 4.99 16.57 -8.81
C LEU A 237 5.77 17.08 -10.03
N THR A 238 6.68 18.01 -9.79
CA THR A 238 7.65 18.45 -10.80
C THR A 238 8.63 17.32 -11.15
N ALA A 239 9.31 17.42 -12.29
CA ALA A 239 10.33 16.45 -12.69
C ALA A 239 11.41 16.22 -11.62
N THR A 240 11.85 17.29 -10.96
CA THR A 240 12.84 17.23 -9.88
C THR A 240 12.30 16.49 -8.66
N GLU A 241 11.07 16.76 -8.27
CA GLU A 241 10.42 16.08 -7.14
C GLU A 241 10.19 14.60 -7.44
N LYS A 242 9.71 14.24 -8.65
CA LYS A 242 9.58 12.84 -9.08
C LYS A 242 10.91 12.09 -8.99
N HIS A 243 11.99 12.70 -9.48
CA HIS A 243 13.33 12.12 -9.37
C HIS A 243 13.75 11.97 -7.90
N SER A 244 13.50 12.99 -7.07
CA SER A 244 13.82 12.95 -5.62
C SER A 244 13.08 11.83 -4.90
N GLU A 245 11.78 11.61 -5.20
CA GLU A 245 10.98 10.55 -4.60
C GLU A 245 11.64 9.16 -4.74
N TYR A 246 12.19 8.85 -5.89
CA TYR A 246 12.82 7.55 -6.13
C TYR A 246 14.30 7.51 -5.74
N SER A 247 15.06 8.59 -5.95
CA SER A 247 16.48 8.63 -5.60
C SER A 247 16.71 8.57 -4.09
N VAL A 248 15.95 9.35 -3.31
CA VAL A 248 16.00 9.32 -1.84
C VAL A 248 15.55 7.96 -1.31
N ASN A 249 14.47 7.40 -1.85
CA ASN A 249 14.02 6.06 -1.48
C ASN A 249 15.10 5.01 -1.76
N SER A 250 15.75 5.08 -2.92
CA SER A 250 16.86 4.18 -3.29
C SER A 250 18.08 4.35 -2.38
N GLU A 251 18.42 5.57 -1.98
CA GLU A 251 19.53 5.85 -1.07
C GLU A 251 19.32 5.19 0.30
N TYR A 252 18.14 5.37 0.91
CA TYR A 252 17.80 4.71 2.18
C TYR A 252 17.89 3.19 2.07
N LEU A 253 17.24 2.60 1.06
CA LEU A 253 17.24 1.14 0.92
C LEU A 253 18.62 0.60 0.57
N THR A 254 19.43 1.31 -0.23
CA THR A 254 20.81 0.93 -0.49
C THR A 254 21.64 0.89 0.79
N GLY A 255 21.41 1.85 1.70
CA GLY A 255 22.05 1.87 3.01
C GLY A 255 21.70 0.66 3.89
N TYR A 256 20.45 0.17 3.81
CA TYR A 256 20.01 -1.01 4.58
C TYR A 256 20.47 -2.34 3.94
N LEU A 257 20.46 -2.41 2.62
CA LEU A 257 20.68 -3.64 1.85
C LEU A 257 22.12 -3.84 1.39
N ASN A 258 22.97 -2.81 1.49
CA ASN A 258 24.31 -2.76 0.88
C ASN A 258 24.30 -2.98 -0.66
N SER A 259 23.16 -2.78 -1.31
CA SER A 259 22.98 -2.89 -2.76
C SER A 259 21.78 -2.08 -3.21
N ALA A 260 21.86 -1.46 -4.38
CA ALA A 260 20.76 -0.69 -4.93
C ALA A 260 19.58 -1.60 -5.34
N PRO A 261 18.32 -1.26 -4.96
CA PRO A 261 17.14 -1.98 -5.42
C PRO A 261 17.04 -2.01 -6.95
N LYS A 262 16.49 -3.11 -7.49
CA LYS A 262 16.31 -3.32 -8.93
C LYS A 262 14.86 -3.39 -9.37
N CYS A 263 13.96 -3.34 -8.42
CA CYS A 263 12.52 -3.38 -8.68
C CYS A 263 11.77 -2.32 -7.87
N MET A 264 10.54 -2.06 -8.27
CA MET A 264 9.69 -1.08 -7.62
C MET A 264 8.20 -1.42 -7.77
N SER A 265 7.35 -0.77 -6.99
CA SER A 265 5.91 -0.69 -7.18
C SER A 265 5.49 0.78 -7.26
N HIS A 266 4.60 1.09 -8.20
CA HIS A 266 4.06 2.44 -8.35
C HIS A 266 3.08 2.76 -7.22
N PRO A 267 3.33 3.81 -6.39
CA PRO A 267 2.40 4.23 -5.35
C PRO A 267 1.02 4.51 -5.92
N ASN A 268 -0.02 3.91 -5.34
CA ASN A 268 -1.41 3.99 -5.81
C ASN A 268 -1.60 3.64 -7.31
N GLY A 269 -0.67 2.92 -7.92
CA GLY A 269 -0.68 2.60 -9.35
C GLY A 269 -0.56 3.82 -10.28
N VAL A 270 -0.23 4.98 -9.74
CA VAL A 270 -0.18 6.26 -10.49
C VAL A 270 1.23 6.53 -10.99
N TYR A 271 1.38 6.70 -12.30
CA TYR A 271 2.66 7.01 -12.96
C TYR A 271 2.43 7.68 -14.32
N ASP A 272 3.48 8.23 -14.88
CA ASP A 272 3.55 8.79 -16.23
C ASP A 272 4.88 8.43 -16.92
N GLU A 273 5.05 8.80 -18.19
CA GLU A 273 6.27 8.53 -18.95
C GLU A 273 7.52 9.15 -18.33
N GLU A 274 7.38 10.26 -17.63
CA GLU A 274 8.51 10.89 -16.94
C GLU A 274 9.01 10.03 -15.78
N ILE A 275 8.09 9.44 -15.01
CA ILE A 275 8.43 8.49 -13.95
C ILE A 275 9.09 7.24 -14.52
N LEU A 276 8.54 6.68 -15.61
CA LEU A 276 9.15 5.52 -16.27
C LEU A 276 10.56 5.83 -16.76
N ARG A 277 10.82 7.07 -17.27
CA ARG A 277 12.15 7.53 -17.67
C ARG A 277 13.10 7.59 -16.47
N VAL A 278 12.67 8.22 -15.36
CA VAL A 278 13.46 8.28 -14.11
C VAL A 278 13.84 6.88 -13.62
N LEU A 279 12.90 5.96 -13.61
CA LEU A 279 13.15 4.58 -13.18
C LEU A 279 14.17 3.85 -14.09
N ARG A 280 14.07 4.04 -15.41
CA ARG A 280 15.06 3.51 -16.37
C ARG A 280 16.45 4.08 -16.15
N GLU A 281 16.57 5.41 -15.94
CA GLU A 281 17.82 6.10 -15.63
C GLU A 281 18.47 5.60 -14.33
N MET A 282 17.64 5.23 -13.35
CA MET A 282 18.08 4.62 -12.07
C MET A 282 18.37 3.11 -12.17
N ASN A 283 18.29 2.51 -13.37
CA ASN A 283 18.45 1.06 -13.58
C ASN A 283 17.48 0.21 -12.77
N ILE A 284 16.23 0.68 -12.59
CA ILE A 284 15.13 -0.15 -12.13
C ILE A 284 14.67 -1.02 -13.30
N LEU A 285 14.64 -2.33 -13.06
CA LEU A 285 14.48 -3.33 -14.13
C LEU A 285 13.07 -3.90 -14.19
N VAL A 286 12.38 -3.93 -13.05
CA VAL A 286 11.01 -4.47 -12.93
C VAL A 286 10.17 -3.53 -12.06
N GLY A 287 8.97 -3.22 -12.52
CA GLY A 287 8.00 -2.37 -11.82
C GLY A 287 6.60 -2.97 -11.86
N PHE A 288 5.83 -2.70 -10.81
CA PHE A 288 4.50 -3.23 -10.66
C PHE A 288 3.46 -2.11 -10.55
N ARG A 289 2.31 -2.30 -11.21
CA ARG A 289 1.11 -1.48 -11.05
C ARG A 289 0.25 -2.01 -9.91
N ASP A 290 -0.85 -1.36 -9.61
CA ASP A 290 -1.83 -1.79 -8.58
C ASP A 290 -3.08 -2.48 -9.14
N ASN A 291 -3.17 -2.63 -10.47
CA ASN A 291 -4.39 -3.08 -11.14
C ASN A 291 -4.10 -4.10 -12.26
N MET A 292 -5.18 -4.70 -12.76
CA MET A 292 -5.17 -5.72 -13.82
C MET A 292 -5.42 -5.16 -15.23
N ASP A 293 -5.53 -3.86 -15.40
CA ASP A 293 -5.84 -3.24 -16.68
C ASP A 293 -4.79 -3.60 -17.75
N SER A 294 -5.24 -3.72 -18.99
CA SER A 294 -4.34 -3.93 -20.12
C SER A 294 -3.72 -2.60 -20.54
N VAL A 295 -2.41 -2.61 -20.75
CA VAL A 295 -1.64 -1.50 -21.33
C VAL A 295 -1.16 -1.94 -22.70
N SER A 296 -1.26 -1.06 -23.70
CA SER A 296 -0.92 -1.39 -25.09
C SER A 296 0.56 -1.66 -25.31
N ASP A 297 1.43 -0.92 -24.64
CA ASP A 297 2.89 -0.98 -24.78
C ASP A 297 3.51 -1.31 -23.41
N ARG A 298 3.48 -2.58 -23.04
CA ARG A 298 4.01 -3.03 -21.75
C ARG A 298 5.53 -3.02 -21.73
N SER A 299 6.06 -2.32 -20.73
CA SER A 299 7.44 -2.49 -20.32
C SER A 299 7.51 -3.38 -19.07
N ASN A 300 8.70 -3.88 -18.72
CA ASN A 300 8.93 -4.57 -17.45
C ASN A 300 8.65 -3.68 -16.22
N LEU A 301 8.47 -2.38 -16.39
CA LEU A 301 8.11 -1.44 -15.32
C LEU A 301 6.60 -1.33 -15.07
N GLU A 302 5.77 -2.15 -15.75
CA GLU A 302 4.31 -2.01 -15.76
C GLU A 302 3.59 -3.36 -15.56
N ILE A 303 4.20 -4.29 -14.82
CA ILE A 303 3.60 -5.59 -14.52
C ILE A 303 2.33 -5.37 -13.69
N ARG A 304 1.24 -5.99 -14.14
CA ARG A 304 -0.07 -5.93 -13.48
C ARG A 304 -0.08 -6.63 -12.14
N ARG A 305 -1.01 -6.26 -11.27
CA ARG A 305 -1.25 -6.97 -10.01
C ARG A 305 -2.74 -7.20 -9.75
N LEU A 306 -3.02 -8.32 -9.11
CA LEU A 306 -4.33 -8.64 -8.55
C LEU A 306 -4.33 -8.27 -7.06
N ASP A 307 -5.25 -7.39 -6.66
CA ASP A 307 -5.43 -7.04 -5.25
C ASP A 307 -5.90 -8.25 -4.45
N SER A 308 -5.36 -8.39 -3.26
CA SER A 308 -5.68 -9.46 -2.31
C SER A 308 -7.16 -9.51 -1.90
N ALA A 309 -7.89 -8.42 -2.05
CA ALA A 309 -9.35 -8.38 -1.85
C ALA A 309 -10.11 -9.35 -2.76
N PHE A 310 -9.53 -9.73 -3.90
CA PHE A 310 -10.09 -10.69 -4.86
C PHE A 310 -9.63 -12.13 -4.65
N LEU A 311 -8.80 -12.38 -3.62
CA LEU A 311 -8.31 -13.72 -3.31
C LEU A 311 -9.22 -14.42 -2.29
N PRO A 312 -9.48 -15.74 -2.47
CA PRO A 312 -10.19 -16.52 -1.47
C PRO A 312 -9.37 -16.63 -0.18
N ARG A 313 -10.06 -16.65 0.97
CA ARG A 313 -9.46 -16.71 2.32
C ARG A 313 -9.82 -17.98 3.08
N ASP A 314 -10.77 -18.74 2.57
CA ASP A 314 -11.35 -19.98 3.12
C ASP A 314 -10.66 -21.27 2.60
#